data_58100f0fa44d30832436f0be026a9ce9
#
_entry.id   58100f0fa44d30832436f0be026a9ce9
#
_cell.length_a   1.000
_cell.length_b   1.000
_cell.length_c   1.000
_cell.angle_alpha   90.00
_cell.angle_beta   90.00
_cell.angle_gamma   90.00
#
_symmetry.space_group_name_H-M   'P 1'
#
loop_
_entity.id
_entity.type
_entity.pdbx_description
1 polymer ?
#
loop_
_entity_poly.entity_id
_entity_poly.type
_entity_poly.pdbx_seq_one_letter_code
_entity_poly.pdbx_strand_id
1 'polypeptide(L)'
;NNIMIGRFVPGYSWVNRLDPRTKMIVTFVYILVMLWANNWQTYAWATLFVIGLVRLTGQPFKLYWDGLKPIFWLILFTVILQLLFTPGTPVLFSMGPLRVTVPGILNAVYVMVRFVLIILMSTILTLTTPPTSIANALESLLSPFKKIGVPVAELSLMLAIALRFVPLLMDETQKIMNAQKSRGMSFSTGGPVKRAKAIIPLLIPLFVGALQRALDLANAMEVRGFKDAVQRTKYR
;
A
#
# COMPACT_ATOMS: atom_id res chain seq x y z
N ASN A 1 -3.60 13.33 16.08
CA ASN A 1 -3.32 12.08 15.35
C ASN A 1 -3.89 12.20 13.95
N ASN A 2 -3.14 12.83 13.05
CA ASN A 2 -3.48 12.85 11.63
C ASN A 2 -3.29 11.42 11.09
N ILE A 3 -4.39 10.71 10.89
CA ILE A 3 -4.40 9.50 10.08
C ILE A 3 -4.21 9.98 8.63
N MET A 4 -2.97 10.13 8.22
CA MET A 4 -2.62 10.37 6.82
C MET A 4 -2.84 9.05 6.07
N ILE A 5 -4.02 8.91 5.48
CA ILE A 5 -4.30 7.83 4.54
C ILE A 5 -3.52 8.12 3.26
N GLY A 6 -2.53 7.26 2.98
CA GLY A 6 -1.60 7.42 1.87
C GLY A 6 -0.50 8.42 2.20
N ARG A 7 0.66 7.96 2.61
CA ARG A 7 1.85 8.79 2.91
C ARG A 7 2.51 9.34 1.62
N PHE A 8 1.71 9.76 0.63
CA PHE A 8 2.27 10.49 -0.49
C PHE A 8 2.86 11.80 0.00
N VAL A 9 4.15 12.00 -0.23
CA VAL A 9 4.85 13.25 0.07
C VAL A 9 5.15 13.94 -1.24
N PRO A 10 4.48 15.07 -1.54
CA PRO A 10 4.78 15.83 -2.75
C PRO A 10 6.24 16.29 -2.71
N GLY A 11 7.00 15.95 -3.74
CA GLY A 11 8.41 16.29 -3.87
C GLY A 11 8.73 16.64 -5.32
N TYR A 12 9.77 17.45 -5.52
CA TYR A 12 10.23 17.87 -6.85
C TYR A 12 11.32 16.95 -7.41
N SER A 13 11.52 15.75 -6.82
CA SER A 13 12.57 14.85 -7.27
C SER A 13 12.28 14.27 -8.66
N TRP A 14 13.34 13.90 -9.36
CA TRP A 14 13.24 13.27 -10.68
C TRP A 14 12.34 12.00 -10.64
N VAL A 15 12.44 11.22 -9.57
CA VAL A 15 11.60 10.04 -9.36
C VAL A 15 10.11 10.42 -9.28
N ASN A 16 9.76 11.54 -8.65
CA ASN A 16 8.36 11.97 -8.54
C ASN A 16 7.76 12.34 -9.92
N ARG A 17 8.57 12.82 -10.85
CA ARG A 17 8.15 13.21 -12.21
C ARG A 17 7.98 12.03 -13.18
N LEU A 18 8.49 10.86 -12.84
CA LEU A 18 8.34 9.67 -13.66
C LEU A 18 6.86 9.25 -13.75
N ASP A 19 6.48 8.70 -14.91
CA ASP A 19 5.14 8.17 -15.14
C ASP A 19 4.80 7.08 -14.08
N PRO A 20 3.65 7.16 -13.41
CA PRO A 20 3.20 6.18 -12.45
C PRO A 20 3.17 4.73 -12.98
N ARG A 21 2.90 4.55 -14.27
CA ARG A 21 2.91 3.23 -14.93
C ARG A 21 4.29 2.61 -14.91
N THR A 22 5.31 3.41 -15.27
CA THR A 22 6.71 2.97 -15.26
C THR A 22 7.15 2.59 -13.86
N LYS A 23 6.81 3.39 -12.84
CA LYS A 23 7.14 3.10 -11.45
C LYS A 23 6.51 1.78 -10.98
N MET A 24 5.25 1.55 -11.32
CA MET A 24 4.55 0.30 -10.96
C MET A 24 5.19 -0.91 -11.64
N ILE A 25 5.49 -0.82 -12.95
CA ILE A 25 6.14 -1.91 -13.69
C ILE A 25 7.51 -2.21 -13.09
N VAL A 26 8.33 -1.17 -12.87
CA VAL A 26 9.67 -1.33 -12.29
C VAL A 26 9.60 -1.95 -10.90
N THR A 27 8.67 -1.48 -10.05
CA THR A 27 8.47 -2.06 -8.72
C THR A 27 8.06 -3.52 -8.81
N PHE A 28 7.12 -3.87 -9.68
CA PHE A 28 6.64 -5.24 -9.85
C PHE A 28 7.75 -6.16 -10.37
N VAL A 29 8.46 -5.75 -11.41
CA VAL A 29 9.60 -6.51 -11.95
C VAL A 29 10.69 -6.67 -10.91
N TYR A 30 11.00 -5.62 -10.15
CA TYR A 30 11.98 -5.68 -9.07
C TYR A 30 11.58 -6.71 -8.00
N ILE A 31 10.31 -6.73 -7.58
CA ILE A 31 9.81 -7.71 -6.62
C ILE A 31 9.95 -9.15 -7.18
N LEU A 32 9.59 -9.37 -8.46
CA LEU A 32 9.74 -10.68 -9.09
C LEU A 32 11.21 -11.13 -9.15
N VAL A 33 12.11 -10.23 -9.54
CA VAL A 33 13.56 -10.51 -9.55
C VAL A 33 14.04 -10.89 -8.16
N MET A 34 13.61 -10.16 -7.11
CA MET A 34 13.98 -10.46 -5.73
C MET A 34 13.44 -11.79 -5.22
N LEU A 35 12.26 -12.22 -5.67
CA LEU A 35 11.70 -13.54 -5.30
C LEU A 35 12.52 -14.70 -5.88
N TRP A 36 13.10 -14.52 -7.07
CA TRP A 36 13.94 -15.54 -7.73
C TRP A 36 15.44 -15.38 -7.45
N ALA A 37 15.84 -14.29 -6.79
CA ALA A 37 17.24 -14.04 -6.47
C ALA A 37 17.77 -15.05 -5.46
N ASN A 38 18.82 -15.78 -5.86
CA ASN A 38 19.54 -16.74 -5.01
C ASN A 38 21.07 -16.48 -4.97
N ASN A 39 21.55 -15.44 -5.67
CA ASN A 39 22.97 -15.13 -5.82
C ASN A 39 23.30 -13.81 -5.11
N TRP A 40 24.43 -13.78 -4.39
CA TRP A 40 24.91 -12.57 -3.72
C TRP A 40 25.11 -11.37 -4.66
N GLN A 41 25.47 -11.62 -5.91
CA GLN A 41 25.63 -10.60 -6.95
C GLN A 41 24.30 -9.87 -7.24
N THR A 42 23.20 -10.65 -7.37
CA THR A 42 21.86 -10.09 -7.59
C THR A 42 21.44 -9.19 -6.41
N TYR A 43 21.70 -9.62 -5.18
CA TYR A 43 21.40 -8.81 -3.99
C TYR A 43 22.26 -7.54 -3.92
N ALA A 44 23.53 -7.60 -4.33
CA ALA A 44 24.41 -6.43 -4.37
C ALA A 44 23.87 -5.39 -5.37
N TRP A 45 23.55 -5.80 -6.60
CA TRP A 45 22.99 -4.92 -7.61
C TRP A 45 21.61 -4.37 -7.21
N ALA A 46 20.75 -5.20 -6.65
CA ALA A 46 19.43 -4.79 -6.17
C ALA A 46 19.55 -3.76 -5.04
N THR A 47 20.50 -3.94 -4.13
CA THR A 47 20.75 -3.00 -3.01
C THR A 47 21.26 -1.66 -3.55
N LEU A 48 22.24 -1.67 -4.47
CA LEU A 48 22.75 -0.46 -5.10
C LEU A 48 21.63 0.31 -5.84
N PHE A 49 20.77 -0.40 -6.55
CA PHE A 49 19.63 0.18 -7.25
C PHE A 49 18.66 0.89 -6.28
N VAL A 50 18.26 0.23 -5.20
CA VAL A 50 17.35 0.82 -4.20
C VAL A 50 18.00 1.98 -3.47
N ILE A 51 19.28 1.89 -3.09
CA ILE A 51 20.02 3.01 -2.46
C ILE A 51 20.06 4.20 -3.41
N GLY A 52 20.34 3.98 -4.70
CA GLY A 52 20.29 5.01 -5.73
C GLY A 52 18.93 5.69 -5.81
N LEU A 53 17.83 4.90 -5.86
CA LEU A 53 16.48 5.43 -5.88
C LEU A 53 16.14 6.22 -4.60
N VAL A 54 16.50 5.72 -3.42
CA VAL A 54 16.29 6.41 -2.14
C VAL A 54 16.98 7.78 -2.13
N ARG A 55 18.22 7.86 -2.63
CA ARG A 55 18.93 9.13 -2.76
C ARG A 55 18.29 10.08 -3.77
N LEU A 56 17.85 9.56 -4.92
CA LEU A 56 17.19 10.34 -5.97
C LEU A 56 15.79 10.84 -5.54
N THR A 57 15.11 10.18 -4.61
CA THR A 57 13.83 10.68 -4.08
C THR A 57 14.00 11.91 -3.20
N GLY A 58 15.16 12.13 -2.60
CA GLY A 58 15.43 13.26 -1.69
C GLY A 58 14.60 13.27 -0.41
N GLN A 59 13.92 12.17 -0.10
CA GLN A 59 13.07 12.06 1.09
C GLN A 59 13.91 11.71 2.33
N PRO A 60 13.52 12.19 3.53
CA PRO A 60 14.25 11.88 4.76
C PRO A 60 14.17 10.37 5.08
N PHE A 61 15.29 9.81 5.49
CA PHE A 61 15.44 8.37 5.81
C PHE A 61 14.41 7.88 6.85
N LYS A 62 13.95 8.77 7.70
CA LYS A 62 12.92 8.47 8.71
C LYS A 62 11.63 7.89 8.11
N LEU A 63 11.21 8.36 6.92
CA LEU A 63 10.00 7.86 6.26
C LEU A 63 10.16 6.40 5.81
N TYR A 64 11.33 6.01 5.36
CA TYR A 64 11.64 4.63 4.98
C TYR A 64 11.70 3.72 6.21
N TRP A 65 12.31 4.21 7.29
CA TRP A 65 12.36 3.50 8.56
C TRP A 65 10.96 3.28 9.15
N ASP A 66 10.09 4.29 9.08
CA ASP A 66 8.70 4.18 9.51
C ASP A 66 7.90 3.16 8.66
N GLY A 67 8.27 2.96 7.39
CA GLY A 67 7.72 1.92 6.53
C GLY A 67 8.14 0.51 6.92
N LEU A 68 9.39 0.34 7.42
CA LEU A 68 9.92 -0.95 7.89
C LEU A 68 9.39 -1.34 9.27
N LYS A 69 9.15 -0.37 10.14
CA LYS A 69 8.81 -0.57 11.55
C LYS A 69 7.64 -1.53 11.81
N PRO A 70 6.48 -1.43 11.14
CA PRO A 70 5.34 -2.32 11.40
C PRO A 70 5.60 -3.78 11.03
N ILE A 71 6.53 -4.02 10.07
CA ILE A 71 6.82 -5.36 9.54
C ILE A 71 8.08 -5.94 10.19
N PHE A 72 8.82 -5.13 10.95
CA PHE A 72 10.10 -5.53 11.54
C PHE A 72 9.99 -6.83 12.37
N TRP A 73 8.95 -6.97 13.19
CA TRP A 73 8.73 -8.18 13.98
C TRP A 73 8.48 -9.42 13.12
N LEU A 74 7.77 -9.27 12.01
CA LEU A 74 7.53 -10.37 11.08
C LEU A 74 8.83 -10.80 10.39
N ILE A 75 9.65 -9.83 9.97
CA ILE A 75 10.97 -10.11 9.37
C ILE A 75 11.84 -10.84 10.38
N LEU A 76 11.94 -10.32 11.62
CA LEU A 76 12.75 -10.91 12.68
C LEU A 76 12.31 -12.36 12.98
N PHE A 77 11.00 -12.58 13.10
CA PHE A 77 10.44 -13.92 13.32
C PHE A 77 10.81 -14.89 12.18
N THR A 78 10.66 -14.46 10.92
CA THR A 78 10.98 -15.27 9.76
C THR A 78 12.47 -15.59 9.70
N VAL A 79 13.34 -14.61 10.01
CA VAL A 79 14.80 -14.77 10.05
C VAL A 79 15.19 -15.79 11.13
N ILE A 80 14.59 -15.71 12.33
CA ILE A 80 14.83 -16.65 13.42
C ILE A 80 14.41 -18.08 13.01
N LEU A 81 13.22 -18.24 12.41
CA LEU A 81 12.78 -19.54 11.91
C LEU A 81 13.76 -20.11 10.86
N GLN A 82 14.18 -19.28 9.93
CA GLN A 82 15.12 -19.69 8.88
C GLN A 82 16.47 -20.13 9.47
N LEU A 83 16.95 -19.40 10.49
CA LEU A 83 18.20 -19.71 11.19
C LEU A 83 18.15 -21.05 11.93
N LEU A 84 17.01 -21.37 12.57
CA LEU A 84 16.87 -22.51 13.45
C LEU A 84 16.43 -23.79 12.72
N PHE A 85 15.68 -23.68 11.63
CA PHE A 85 15.04 -24.82 10.95
C PHE A 85 15.62 -25.12 9.56
N THR A 86 16.59 -24.35 9.07
CA THR A 86 17.21 -24.68 7.77
C THR A 86 18.19 -25.83 7.93
N PRO A 87 17.96 -26.98 7.29
CA PRO A 87 18.89 -28.09 7.31
C PRO A 87 20.15 -27.78 6.50
N GLY A 88 21.29 -28.30 6.94
CA GLY A 88 22.55 -28.14 6.19
C GLY A 88 23.78 -28.58 6.99
N THR A 89 24.92 -28.64 6.30
CA THR A 89 26.23 -28.89 6.87
C THR A 89 27.20 -27.80 6.44
N PRO A 90 28.14 -27.34 7.28
CA PRO A 90 28.41 -27.79 8.66
C PRO A 90 27.40 -27.22 9.69
N VAL A 91 27.15 -28.01 10.73
CA VAL A 91 26.34 -27.59 11.90
C VAL A 91 27.30 -26.90 12.88
N LEU A 92 27.00 -25.65 13.19
CA LEU A 92 27.76 -24.80 14.12
C LEU A 92 27.34 -25.07 15.56
N PHE A 93 26.02 -25.21 15.77
CA PHE A 93 25.47 -25.45 17.10
C PHE A 93 24.22 -26.33 16.98
N SER A 94 24.08 -27.35 17.84
CA SER A 94 22.89 -28.20 17.89
C SER A 94 22.38 -28.33 19.31
N MET A 95 21.12 -28.05 19.52
CA MET A 95 20.43 -28.20 20.80
C MET A 95 19.08 -28.89 20.55
N GLY A 96 19.09 -30.23 20.53
CA GLY A 96 17.93 -31.05 20.20
C GLY A 96 17.40 -30.83 18.76
N PRO A 97 16.14 -30.40 18.58
CA PRO A 97 15.57 -30.15 17.25
C PRO A 97 16.10 -28.88 16.60
N LEU A 98 16.71 -27.97 17.36
CA LEU A 98 17.22 -26.68 16.89
C LEU A 98 18.68 -26.84 16.43
N ARG A 99 18.95 -26.55 15.16
CA ARG A 99 20.28 -26.67 14.56
C ARG A 99 20.64 -25.41 13.82
N VAL A 100 21.66 -24.70 14.29
CA VAL A 100 22.21 -23.57 13.56
C VAL A 100 23.26 -24.08 12.57
N THR A 101 23.02 -23.90 11.29
CA THR A 101 23.88 -24.35 10.20
C THR A 101 24.41 -23.14 9.41
N VAL A 102 25.57 -23.31 8.74
CA VAL A 102 26.10 -22.24 7.87
C VAL A 102 25.12 -21.86 6.75
N PRO A 103 24.49 -22.81 6.03
CA PRO A 103 23.44 -22.49 5.07
C PRO A 103 22.24 -21.78 5.71
N GLY A 104 21.88 -22.11 6.96
CA GLY A 104 20.83 -21.45 7.72
C GLY A 104 21.12 -19.96 7.95
N ILE A 105 22.36 -19.64 8.32
CA ILE A 105 22.80 -18.24 8.51
C ILE A 105 22.74 -17.48 7.17
N LEU A 106 23.27 -18.05 6.10
CA LEU A 106 23.26 -17.43 4.77
C LEU A 106 21.83 -17.18 4.28
N ASN A 107 20.95 -18.18 4.41
CA ASN A 107 19.56 -18.05 4.04
C ASN A 107 18.82 -17.01 4.89
N ALA A 108 19.09 -16.95 6.20
CA ALA A 108 18.53 -15.95 7.10
C ALA A 108 18.93 -14.52 6.67
N VAL A 109 20.21 -14.31 6.29
CA VAL A 109 20.67 -13.01 5.76
C VAL A 109 20.00 -12.69 4.42
N TYR A 110 19.92 -13.65 3.49
CA TYR A 110 19.23 -13.43 2.21
C TYR A 110 17.76 -13.08 2.39
N VAL A 111 17.05 -13.78 3.27
CA VAL A 111 15.64 -13.49 3.58
C VAL A 111 15.49 -12.11 4.20
N MET A 112 16.34 -11.74 5.15
CA MET A 112 16.32 -10.42 5.77
C MET A 112 16.53 -9.31 4.73
N VAL A 113 17.57 -9.40 3.91
CA VAL A 113 17.88 -8.42 2.87
C VAL A 113 16.75 -8.34 1.84
N ARG A 114 16.21 -9.49 1.42
CA ARG A 114 15.09 -9.59 0.49
C ARG A 114 13.88 -8.79 0.98
N PHE A 115 13.41 -9.06 2.20
CA PHE A 115 12.25 -8.35 2.75
C PHE A 115 12.51 -6.85 2.89
N VAL A 116 13.67 -6.46 3.41
CA VAL A 116 14.04 -5.04 3.55
C VAL A 116 14.01 -4.34 2.19
N LEU A 117 14.60 -4.92 1.15
CA LEU A 117 14.65 -4.33 -0.18
C LEU A 117 13.27 -4.25 -0.84
N ILE A 118 12.43 -5.30 -0.72
CA ILE A 118 11.06 -5.28 -1.24
C ILE A 118 10.23 -4.19 -0.55
N ILE A 119 10.33 -4.07 0.78
CA ILE A 119 9.60 -3.05 1.54
C ILE A 119 10.09 -1.65 1.19
N LEU A 120 11.39 -1.44 1.06
CA LEU A 120 11.95 -0.15 0.64
C LEU A 120 11.43 0.24 -0.75
N MET A 121 11.42 -0.69 -1.71
CA MET A 121 10.93 -0.43 -3.05
C MET A 121 9.43 -0.10 -3.06
N SER A 122 8.61 -0.84 -2.29
CA SER A 122 7.18 -0.55 -2.11
C SER A 122 6.95 0.79 -1.43
N THR A 123 7.79 1.16 -0.46
CA THR A 123 7.73 2.45 0.23
C THR A 123 8.08 3.59 -0.72
N ILE A 124 9.09 3.43 -1.59
CA ILE A 124 9.43 4.41 -2.62
C ILE A 124 8.21 4.66 -3.52
N LEU A 125 7.56 3.61 -4.01
CA LEU A 125 6.36 3.73 -4.84
C LEU A 125 5.26 4.53 -4.11
N THR A 126 4.97 4.16 -2.86
CA THR A 126 3.91 4.79 -2.05
C THR A 126 4.20 6.26 -1.74
N LEU A 127 5.46 6.60 -1.43
CA LEU A 127 5.86 7.98 -1.11
C LEU A 127 5.89 8.89 -2.36
N THR A 128 6.20 8.32 -3.53
CA THR A 128 6.40 9.10 -4.77
C THR A 128 5.19 9.11 -5.69
N THR A 129 4.13 8.34 -5.40
CA THR A 129 2.98 8.22 -6.29
C THR A 129 1.67 8.33 -5.52
N PRO A 130 0.81 9.32 -5.83
CA PRO A 130 -0.48 9.44 -5.17
C PRO A 130 -1.41 8.25 -5.54
N PRO A 131 -2.32 7.84 -4.62
CA PRO A 131 -3.21 6.70 -4.84
C PRO A 131 -4.05 6.78 -6.12
N THR A 132 -4.50 7.99 -6.47
CA THR A 132 -5.27 8.24 -7.71
C THR A 132 -4.46 7.97 -8.96
N SER A 133 -3.16 8.28 -8.94
CA SER A 133 -2.25 8.01 -10.07
C SER A 133 -1.94 6.53 -10.17
N ILE A 134 -1.84 5.82 -9.04
CA ILE A 134 -1.71 4.34 -9.01
C ILE A 134 -2.93 3.70 -9.65
N ALA A 135 -4.15 4.16 -9.31
CA ALA A 135 -5.38 3.65 -9.90
C ALA A 135 -5.43 3.83 -11.43
N ASN A 136 -5.07 5.03 -11.91
CA ASN A 136 -5.00 5.32 -13.35
C ASN A 136 -3.93 4.50 -14.06
N ALA A 137 -2.77 4.28 -13.43
CA ALA A 137 -1.73 3.43 -13.96
C ALA A 137 -2.18 1.97 -14.06
N LEU A 138 -2.84 1.46 -13.01
CA LEU A 138 -3.40 0.11 -12.96
C LEU A 138 -4.43 -0.11 -14.07
N GLU A 139 -5.36 0.84 -14.27
CA GLU A 139 -6.31 0.79 -15.40
C GLU A 139 -5.60 0.64 -16.74
N SER A 140 -4.55 1.43 -16.94
CA SER A 140 -3.80 1.40 -18.18
C SER A 140 -3.05 0.07 -18.38
N LEU A 141 -2.49 -0.50 -17.31
CA LEU A 141 -1.82 -1.80 -17.33
C LEU A 141 -2.79 -2.96 -17.52
N LEU A 142 -4.02 -2.83 -17.01
CA LEU A 142 -5.09 -3.81 -17.20
C LEU A 142 -5.83 -3.64 -18.53
N SER A 143 -5.58 -2.57 -19.28
CA SER A 143 -6.25 -2.30 -20.56
C SER A 143 -6.17 -3.45 -21.59
N PRO A 144 -5.09 -4.25 -21.70
CA PRO A 144 -5.06 -5.42 -22.57
C PRO A 144 -6.12 -6.48 -22.24
N PHE A 145 -6.50 -6.57 -20.94
CA PHE A 145 -7.51 -7.53 -20.45
C PHE A 145 -8.94 -7.19 -20.88
N LYS A 146 -9.19 -5.99 -21.43
CA LYS A 146 -10.46 -5.66 -22.10
C LYS A 146 -10.79 -6.66 -23.20
N LYS A 147 -9.78 -7.20 -23.89
CA LYS A 147 -9.96 -8.20 -24.97
C LYS A 147 -10.50 -9.54 -24.47
N ILE A 148 -10.39 -9.81 -23.17
CA ILE A 148 -10.85 -11.05 -22.51
C ILE A 148 -12.23 -10.84 -21.83
N GLY A 149 -12.89 -9.68 -22.07
CA GLY A 149 -14.21 -9.37 -21.52
C GLY A 149 -14.21 -8.76 -20.11
N VAL A 150 -13.05 -8.38 -19.55
CA VAL A 150 -12.99 -7.71 -18.25
C VAL A 150 -13.43 -6.25 -18.40
N PRO A 151 -14.41 -5.77 -17.61
CA PRO A 151 -14.92 -4.39 -17.66
C PRO A 151 -13.93 -3.41 -16.97
N VAL A 152 -12.72 -3.29 -17.54
CA VAL A 152 -11.60 -2.52 -16.95
C VAL A 152 -11.95 -1.03 -16.84
N ALA A 153 -12.74 -0.50 -17.78
CA ALA A 153 -13.10 0.93 -17.77
C ALA A 153 -14.05 1.27 -16.63
N GLU A 154 -15.03 0.40 -16.39
CA GLU A 154 -15.99 0.54 -15.28
C GLU A 154 -15.30 0.40 -13.93
N LEU A 155 -14.48 -0.64 -13.77
CA LEU A 155 -13.72 -0.88 -12.53
C LEU A 155 -12.79 0.30 -12.21
N SER A 156 -12.14 0.84 -13.22
CA SER A 156 -11.27 1.99 -13.06
C SER A 156 -12.02 3.26 -12.68
N LEU A 157 -13.19 3.49 -13.27
CA LEU A 157 -14.06 4.61 -12.91
C LEU A 157 -14.52 4.47 -11.45
N MET A 158 -14.98 3.28 -11.06
CA MET A 158 -15.38 3.00 -9.67
C MET A 158 -14.23 3.25 -8.70
N LEU A 159 -13.02 2.78 -9.00
CA LEU A 159 -11.85 2.99 -8.17
C LEU A 159 -11.46 4.46 -8.07
N ALA A 160 -11.50 5.19 -9.19
CA ALA A 160 -11.20 6.62 -9.19
C ALA A 160 -12.20 7.43 -8.35
N ILE A 161 -13.50 7.12 -8.44
CA ILE A 161 -14.55 7.72 -7.63
C ILE A 161 -14.34 7.36 -6.14
N ALA A 162 -14.11 6.08 -5.83
CA ALA A 162 -13.88 5.63 -4.46
C ALA A 162 -12.69 6.35 -3.82
N LEU A 163 -11.54 6.41 -4.50
CA LEU A 163 -10.34 7.09 -3.99
C LEU A 163 -10.54 8.60 -3.80
N ARG A 164 -11.39 9.22 -4.62
CA ARG A 164 -11.75 10.64 -4.45
C ARG A 164 -12.65 10.85 -3.24
N PHE A 165 -13.56 9.91 -2.95
CA PHE A 165 -14.49 10.04 -1.83
C PHE A 165 -13.89 9.65 -0.48
N VAL A 166 -12.82 8.84 -0.45
CA VAL A 166 -12.17 8.44 0.82
C VAL A 166 -11.80 9.65 1.68
N PRO A 167 -11.03 10.66 1.20
CA PRO A 167 -10.71 11.83 2.02
C PRO A 167 -11.97 12.57 2.51
N LEU A 168 -12.96 12.74 1.63
CA LEU A 168 -14.20 13.42 1.95
C LEU A 168 -14.98 12.71 3.06
N LEU A 169 -15.10 11.38 2.97
CA LEU A 169 -15.76 10.57 4.00
C LEU A 169 -14.98 10.56 5.33
N MET A 170 -13.66 10.65 5.28
CA MET A 170 -12.84 10.78 6.48
C MET A 170 -13.08 12.10 7.21
N ASP A 171 -13.14 13.21 6.46
CA ASP A 171 -13.45 14.54 7.03
C ASP A 171 -14.85 14.57 7.63
N GLU A 172 -15.83 13.97 6.95
CA GLU A 172 -17.20 13.88 7.45
C GLU A 172 -17.30 12.99 8.69
N THR A 173 -16.62 11.84 8.68
CA THR A 173 -16.51 10.97 9.85
C THR A 173 -16.00 11.75 11.06
N GLN A 174 -14.96 12.57 10.88
CA GLN A 174 -14.41 13.40 11.95
C GLN A 174 -15.42 14.46 12.45
N LYS A 175 -16.17 15.09 11.54
CA LYS A 175 -17.23 16.07 11.88
C LYS A 175 -18.34 15.40 12.68
N ILE A 176 -18.86 14.25 12.22
CA ILE A 176 -19.90 13.49 12.92
C ILE A 176 -19.40 13.02 14.27
N MET A 177 -18.16 12.51 14.34
CA MET A 177 -17.56 12.07 15.60
C MET A 177 -17.44 13.21 16.61
N ASN A 178 -17.02 14.40 16.19
CA ASN A 178 -16.96 15.57 17.06
C ASN A 178 -18.34 16.00 17.53
N ALA A 179 -19.33 16.02 16.66
CA ALA A 179 -20.72 16.32 17.03
C ALA A 179 -21.30 15.32 18.03
N GLN A 180 -21.01 14.02 17.87
CA GLN A 180 -21.46 13.00 18.83
C GLN A 180 -20.72 13.10 20.16
N LYS A 181 -19.44 13.47 20.17
CA LYS A 181 -18.71 13.77 21.40
C LYS A 181 -19.32 14.96 22.16
N SER A 182 -19.71 16.01 21.46
CA SER A 182 -20.39 17.18 22.07
C SER A 182 -21.76 16.82 22.66
N ARG A 183 -22.41 15.75 22.16
CA ARG A 183 -23.64 15.17 22.74
C ARG A 183 -23.39 14.20 23.91
N GLY A 184 -22.14 14.13 24.42
CA GLY A 184 -21.77 13.29 25.54
C GLY A 184 -21.44 11.84 25.17
N MET A 185 -21.34 11.50 23.87
CA MET A 185 -20.92 10.15 23.47
C MET A 185 -19.42 9.96 23.68
N SER A 186 -19.07 8.83 24.33
CA SER A 186 -17.68 8.40 24.50
C SER A 186 -17.39 7.17 23.63
N PHE A 187 -16.42 7.28 22.74
CA PHE A 187 -15.98 6.20 21.86
C PHE A 187 -14.84 5.35 22.47
N SER A 188 -14.24 5.83 23.57
CA SER A 188 -13.06 5.21 24.18
C SER A 188 -13.35 4.47 25.49
N THR A 189 -14.45 4.79 26.16
CA THR A 189 -14.80 4.24 27.49
C THR A 189 -15.85 3.13 27.38
N GLY A 190 -15.69 2.06 28.18
CA GLY A 190 -16.62 0.95 28.27
C GLY A 190 -16.13 -0.35 27.61
N GLY A 191 -16.88 -1.44 27.85
CA GLY A 191 -16.58 -2.75 27.28
C GLY A 191 -16.78 -2.80 25.74
N PRO A 192 -16.35 -3.90 25.08
CA PRO A 192 -16.35 -4.01 23.61
C PRO A 192 -17.76 -3.84 23.00
N VAL A 193 -18.81 -4.35 23.64
CA VAL A 193 -20.20 -4.19 23.20
C VAL A 193 -20.66 -2.74 23.26
N LYS A 194 -20.29 -2.00 24.33
CA LYS A 194 -20.64 -0.58 24.47
C LYS A 194 -19.94 0.27 23.44
N ARG A 195 -18.68 -0.02 23.11
CA ARG A 195 -17.94 0.64 22.03
C ARG A 195 -18.56 0.35 20.65
N ALA A 196 -18.95 -0.89 20.38
CA ALA A 196 -19.64 -1.25 19.14
C ALA A 196 -20.98 -0.49 18.99
N LYS A 197 -21.79 -0.40 20.04
CA LYS A 197 -23.03 0.39 20.03
C LYS A 197 -22.80 1.89 19.81
N ALA A 198 -21.67 2.44 20.28
CA ALA A 198 -21.32 3.83 20.08
C ALA A 198 -20.94 4.17 18.61
N ILE A 199 -20.60 3.17 17.81
CA ILE A 199 -20.26 3.34 16.39
C ILE A 199 -21.54 3.50 15.52
N ILE A 200 -22.67 2.89 15.89
CA ILE A 200 -23.91 2.93 15.11
C ILE A 200 -24.38 4.36 14.80
N PRO A 201 -24.45 5.30 15.76
CA PRO A 201 -24.81 6.69 15.51
C PRO A 201 -23.84 7.46 14.62
N LEU A 202 -22.64 6.92 14.40
CA LEU A 202 -21.68 7.44 13.45
C LEU A 202 -21.90 6.86 12.03
N LEU A 203 -22.17 5.54 11.96
CA LEU A 203 -22.32 4.85 10.67
C LEU A 203 -23.59 5.25 9.91
N ILE A 204 -24.72 5.42 10.60
CA ILE A 204 -25.99 5.74 9.94
C ILE A 204 -25.92 7.06 9.17
N PRO A 205 -25.53 8.20 9.77
CA PRO A 205 -25.43 9.46 9.04
C PRO A 205 -24.38 9.40 7.92
N LEU A 206 -23.25 8.72 8.15
CA LEU A 206 -22.20 8.58 7.16
C LEU A 206 -22.68 7.79 5.93
N PHE A 207 -23.42 6.69 6.16
CA PHE A 207 -23.98 5.87 5.09
C PHE A 207 -25.04 6.64 4.29
N VAL A 208 -25.96 7.33 4.95
CA VAL A 208 -26.99 8.15 4.30
C VAL A 208 -26.35 9.27 3.48
N GLY A 209 -25.35 9.96 4.04
CA GLY A 209 -24.61 11.01 3.32
C GLY A 209 -23.84 10.46 2.13
N ALA A 210 -23.22 9.29 2.25
CA ALA A 210 -22.54 8.63 1.13
C ALA A 210 -23.52 8.25 0.01
N LEU A 211 -24.71 7.71 0.36
CA LEU A 211 -25.73 7.34 -0.60
C LEU A 211 -26.29 8.57 -1.35
N GLN A 212 -26.57 9.65 -0.64
CA GLN A 212 -27.03 10.92 -1.25
C GLN A 212 -26.00 11.45 -2.26
N ARG A 213 -24.71 11.45 -1.89
CA ARG A 213 -23.64 11.88 -2.81
C ARG A 213 -23.51 10.96 -4.03
N ALA A 214 -23.73 9.66 -3.86
CA ALA A 214 -23.72 8.72 -4.98
C ALA A 214 -24.86 9.05 -5.96
N LEU A 215 -26.06 9.35 -5.46
CA LEU A 215 -27.20 9.77 -6.27
C LEU A 215 -26.94 11.12 -6.97
N ASP A 216 -26.43 12.10 -6.24
CA ASP A 216 -26.09 13.41 -6.81
C ASP A 216 -25.02 13.29 -7.91
N LEU A 217 -24.01 12.42 -7.71
CA LEU A 217 -22.99 12.16 -8.71
C LEU A 217 -23.59 11.47 -9.93
N ALA A 218 -24.46 10.46 -9.74
CA ALA A 218 -25.11 9.76 -10.83
C ALA A 218 -25.95 10.72 -11.67
N ASN A 219 -26.80 11.55 -11.04
CA ASN A 219 -27.62 12.57 -11.71
C ASN A 219 -26.73 13.58 -12.46
N ALA A 220 -25.64 14.04 -11.84
CA ALA A 220 -24.71 14.97 -12.48
C ALA A 220 -23.99 14.36 -13.68
N MET A 221 -23.69 13.07 -13.65
CA MET A 221 -23.10 12.34 -14.77
C MET A 221 -24.11 12.16 -15.91
N GLU A 222 -25.35 11.81 -15.60
CA GLU A 222 -26.43 11.67 -16.58
C GLU A 222 -26.71 12.98 -17.31
N VAL A 223 -26.88 14.10 -16.58
CA VAL A 223 -27.08 15.43 -17.17
C VAL A 223 -25.90 15.86 -18.06
N ARG A 224 -24.69 15.44 -17.75
CA ARG A 224 -23.50 15.67 -18.58
C ARG A 224 -23.35 14.71 -19.76
N GLY A 225 -24.37 13.87 -20.02
CA GLY A 225 -24.40 12.94 -21.16
C GLY A 225 -23.50 11.73 -20.99
N PHE A 226 -23.13 11.36 -19.75
CA PHE A 226 -22.40 10.14 -19.50
C PHE A 226 -23.28 8.93 -19.81
N LYS A 227 -22.95 8.17 -20.86
CA LYS A 227 -23.71 6.98 -21.26
C LYS A 227 -23.01 5.70 -20.81
N ASP A 228 -21.68 5.64 -20.96
CA ASP A 228 -20.92 4.42 -20.68
C ASP A 228 -19.45 4.77 -20.37
N ALA A 229 -18.84 4.00 -19.47
CA ALA A 229 -17.44 4.15 -19.10
C ALA A 229 -16.48 3.81 -20.25
N VAL A 230 -16.92 2.94 -21.18
CA VAL A 230 -16.14 2.51 -22.35
C VAL A 230 -15.91 3.63 -23.37
N GLN A 231 -16.91 4.55 -23.52
CA GLN A 231 -16.87 5.65 -24.47
C GLN A 231 -16.18 6.91 -23.90
N ARG A 232 -15.70 6.85 -22.67
CA ARG A 232 -15.08 7.98 -22.01
C ARG A 232 -13.71 8.33 -22.60
N THR A 233 -13.56 9.56 -23.08
CA THR A 233 -12.25 10.14 -23.40
C THR A 233 -11.61 10.70 -22.13
N LYS A 234 -10.32 10.41 -21.91
CA LYS A 234 -9.56 10.99 -20.80
C LYS A 234 -9.03 12.35 -21.21
N TYR A 235 -9.36 13.37 -20.43
CA TYR A 235 -8.68 14.67 -20.54
C TYR A 235 -7.25 14.50 -19.99
N ARG A 236 -6.26 14.87 -20.82
CA ARG A 236 -4.83 14.87 -20.45
C ARG A 236 -4.44 16.23 -19.90
#